data_930d2bc605d90338e731ee83142ad8a9
#
_entry.id   930d2bc605d90338e731ee83142ad8a9
#
_cell.length_a   1.000
_cell.length_b   1.000
_cell.length_c   1.000
_cell.angle_alpha   90.00
_cell.angle_beta   90.00
_cell.angle_gamma   90.00
#
_symmetry.space_group_name_H-M   'P 1'
#
loop_
_entity.id
_entity.type
_entity.pdbx_description
1 polymer ?
#
loop_
_entity_poly.entity_id
_entity_poly.type
_entity_poly.pdbx_seq_one_letter_code
_entity_poly.pdbx_strand_id
1 'polypeptide(L)'
;MTIETSRADIARFKQQAQAGTVKFDPAAARRCAEMYDHQADRLIYLQQRLDAASESQGFGGFVSAQQLQAGFGHKARDAATLLDHYIEAAYRMKEAFLISGGLMEEADAANAAAVRAIETRVPR
;
A
#
# COMPACT_ATOMS: atom_id res chain seq x y z
N MET A 1 14.25 -3.69 -8.48
CA MET A 1 13.87 -2.68 -7.44
C MET A 1 13.16 -3.38 -6.30
N THR A 2 13.64 -3.20 -5.07
CA THR A 2 13.04 -3.80 -3.88
C THR A 2 12.09 -2.79 -3.22
N ILE A 3 11.26 -3.29 -2.28
CA ILE A 3 10.38 -2.39 -1.51
C ILE A 3 11.21 -1.44 -0.62
N GLU A 4 12.35 -1.87 -0.11
CA GLU A 4 13.24 -1.01 0.68
C GLU A 4 13.81 0.12 -0.16
N THR A 5 14.21 -0.15 -1.40
CA THR A 5 14.70 0.86 -2.34
C THR A 5 13.60 1.87 -2.65
N SER A 6 12.38 1.38 -2.88
CA SER A 6 11.23 2.25 -3.14
C SER A 6 10.91 3.12 -1.92
N ARG A 7 10.97 2.57 -0.72
CA ARG A 7 10.76 3.34 0.51
C ARG A 7 11.78 4.45 0.68
N ALA A 8 13.05 4.16 0.38
CA ALA A 8 14.11 5.16 0.47
C ALA A 8 13.88 6.31 -0.52
N ASP A 9 13.46 5.98 -1.74
CA ASP A 9 13.19 6.98 -2.78
C ASP A 9 11.98 7.84 -2.40
N ILE A 10 10.92 7.22 -1.87
CA ILE A 10 9.72 7.93 -1.42
C ILE A 10 10.05 8.85 -0.24
N ALA A 11 10.84 8.38 0.72
CA ALA A 11 11.27 9.18 1.87
C ALA A 11 12.08 10.39 1.41
N ARG A 12 12.94 10.22 0.41
CA ARG A 12 13.72 11.31 -0.17
C ARG A 12 12.81 12.35 -0.82
N PHE A 13 11.82 11.91 -1.58
CA PHE A 13 10.85 12.82 -2.20
C PHE A 13 10.12 13.62 -1.12
N LYS A 14 9.66 12.95 -0.06
CA LYS A 14 8.98 13.63 1.05
C LYS A 14 9.88 14.68 1.69
N GLN A 15 11.15 14.36 1.92
CA GLN A 15 12.11 15.30 2.49
C GLN A 15 12.30 16.51 1.60
N GLN A 16 12.42 16.29 0.29
CA GLN A 16 12.56 17.38 -0.69
C GLN A 16 11.32 18.26 -0.73
N ALA A 17 10.15 17.66 -0.61
CA ALA A 17 8.89 18.39 -0.55
C ALA A 17 8.81 19.23 0.73
N GLN A 18 9.17 18.66 1.88
CA GLN A 18 9.17 19.35 3.16
C GLN A 18 10.17 20.51 3.18
N ALA A 19 11.32 20.34 2.54
CA ALA A 19 12.33 21.37 2.45
C ALA A 19 11.98 22.48 1.44
N GLY A 20 10.94 22.29 0.66
CA GLY A 20 10.55 23.24 -0.38
C GLY A 20 11.42 23.19 -1.63
N THR A 21 12.28 22.16 -1.74
CA THR A 21 13.12 21.96 -2.92
C THR A 21 12.29 21.50 -4.11
N VAL A 22 11.23 20.73 -3.84
CA VAL A 22 10.27 20.27 -4.84
C VAL A 22 8.93 20.93 -4.50
N LYS A 23 8.41 21.71 -5.42
CA LYS A 23 7.12 22.40 -5.26
C LYS A 23 6.27 22.19 -6.50
N PHE A 24 4.99 21.92 -6.28
CA PHE A 24 4.01 21.79 -7.35
C PHE A 24 2.88 22.80 -7.13
N ASP A 25 2.25 23.18 -8.23
CA ASP A 25 0.96 23.88 -8.15
C ASP A 25 -0.05 23.01 -7.38
N PRO A 26 -0.85 23.59 -6.46
CA PRO A 26 -1.79 22.79 -5.66
C PRO A 26 -2.73 21.90 -6.48
N ALA A 27 -3.24 22.39 -7.61
CA ALA A 27 -4.12 21.60 -8.47
C ALA A 27 -3.37 20.42 -9.10
N ALA A 28 -2.12 20.63 -9.53
CA ALA A 28 -1.28 19.55 -10.06
C ALA A 28 -0.94 18.54 -8.98
N ALA A 29 -0.63 19.01 -7.77
CA ALA A 29 -0.36 18.14 -6.62
C ALA A 29 -1.56 17.24 -6.29
N ARG A 30 -2.77 17.80 -6.31
CA ARG A 30 -4.00 17.03 -6.08
C ARG A 30 -4.22 15.97 -7.15
N ARG A 31 -3.97 16.32 -8.43
CA ARG A 31 -4.12 15.33 -9.50
C ARG A 31 -3.17 14.16 -9.34
N CYS A 32 -1.92 14.44 -8.98
CA CYS A 32 -0.95 13.38 -8.69
C CYS A 32 -1.36 12.56 -7.47
N ALA A 33 -1.82 13.22 -6.42
CA ALA A 33 -2.30 12.55 -5.21
C ALA A 33 -3.47 11.62 -5.51
N GLU A 34 -4.42 12.05 -6.34
CA GLU A 34 -5.56 11.23 -6.74
C GLU A 34 -5.14 9.95 -7.48
N MET A 35 -4.09 10.02 -8.29
CA MET A 35 -3.58 8.83 -8.97
C MET A 35 -3.14 7.77 -7.96
N TYR A 36 -2.53 8.18 -6.87
CA TYR A 36 -2.10 7.26 -5.82
C TYR A 36 -3.25 6.80 -4.94
N ASP A 37 -4.31 7.60 -4.76
CA ASP A 37 -5.55 7.13 -4.15
C ASP A 37 -6.15 5.98 -4.96
N HIS A 38 -6.26 6.15 -6.27
CA HIS A 38 -6.77 5.10 -7.16
C HIS A 38 -5.88 3.85 -7.11
N GLN A 39 -4.57 4.05 -7.03
CA GLN A 39 -3.62 2.95 -6.90
C GLN A 39 -3.84 2.19 -5.60
N ALA A 40 -3.98 2.91 -4.49
CA ALA A 40 -4.25 2.30 -3.18
C ALA A 40 -5.56 1.52 -3.19
N ASP A 41 -6.61 2.09 -3.77
CA ASP A 41 -7.92 1.41 -3.86
C ASP A 41 -7.83 0.11 -4.64
N ARG A 42 -7.09 0.10 -5.75
CA ARG A 42 -6.90 -1.13 -6.54
C ARG A 42 -6.11 -2.18 -5.77
N LEU A 43 -5.08 -1.75 -5.03
CA LEU A 43 -4.28 -2.67 -4.22
C LEU A 43 -5.11 -3.24 -3.07
N ILE A 44 -5.95 -2.44 -2.44
CA ILE A 44 -6.85 -2.90 -1.38
C ILE A 44 -7.83 -3.92 -1.93
N TYR A 45 -8.41 -3.68 -3.10
CA TYR A 45 -9.32 -4.63 -3.74
C TYR A 45 -8.61 -5.95 -4.03
N LEU A 46 -7.40 -5.89 -4.59
CA LEU A 46 -6.61 -7.09 -4.85
C LEU A 46 -6.30 -7.85 -3.55
N GLN A 47 -5.96 -7.12 -2.48
CA GLN A 47 -5.68 -7.70 -1.18
C GLN A 47 -6.89 -8.44 -0.62
N GLN A 48 -8.08 -7.86 -0.75
CA GLN A 48 -9.34 -8.50 -0.33
C GLN A 48 -9.56 -9.81 -1.09
N ARG A 49 -9.26 -9.82 -2.38
CA ARG A 49 -9.37 -11.04 -3.18
C ARG A 49 -8.37 -12.10 -2.76
N LEU A 50 -7.14 -11.71 -2.41
CA LEU A 50 -6.13 -12.63 -1.90
C LEU A 50 -6.49 -13.17 -0.52
N ASP A 51 -7.06 -12.35 0.34
CA ASP A 51 -7.54 -12.79 1.65
C ASP A 51 -8.65 -13.84 1.48
N ALA A 52 -9.59 -13.63 0.57
CA ALA A 52 -10.61 -14.61 0.26
C ALA A 52 -10.00 -15.91 -0.29
N ALA A 53 -8.99 -15.78 -1.15
CA ALA A 53 -8.29 -16.95 -1.72
C ALA A 53 -7.51 -17.73 -0.67
N SER A 54 -7.04 -17.07 0.41
CA SER A 54 -6.32 -17.75 1.49
C SER A 54 -7.18 -18.76 2.24
N GLU A 55 -8.51 -18.64 2.13
CA GLU A 55 -9.47 -19.54 2.75
C GLU A 55 -10.09 -20.51 1.74
N SER A 56 -9.46 -20.67 0.57
CA SER A 56 -9.95 -21.55 -0.48
C SER A 56 -10.09 -22.99 0.01
N GLN A 57 -11.17 -23.64 -0.40
CA GLN A 57 -11.51 -25.03 -0.07
C GLN A 57 -11.88 -25.76 -1.34
N GLY A 58 -12.20 -27.06 -1.18
CA GLY A 58 -12.67 -27.86 -2.32
C GLY A 58 -11.56 -28.54 -3.10
N PHE A 59 -10.37 -28.63 -2.57
CA PHE A 59 -9.25 -29.33 -3.23
C PHE A 59 -9.36 -30.84 -3.08
N GLY A 60 -10.28 -31.34 -2.25
CA GLY A 60 -10.51 -32.75 -2.03
C GLY A 60 -10.02 -33.25 -0.68
N GLY A 61 -10.29 -34.53 -0.39
CA GLY A 61 -10.00 -35.13 0.91
C GLY A 61 -8.65 -35.84 1.01
N PHE A 62 -7.90 -35.95 -0.09
CA PHE A 62 -6.59 -36.59 -0.06
C PHE A 62 -5.57 -35.72 0.68
N VAL A 63 -4.60 -36.37 1.32
CA VAL A 63 -3.55 -35.65 2.05
C VAL A 63 -2.80 -34.65 1.15
N SER A 64 -2.45 -35.09 -0.08
CA SER A 64 -1.76 -34.23 -1.03
C SER A 64 -2.64 -33.03 -1.46
N ALA A 65 -3.94 -33.23 -1.59
CA ALA A 65 -4.88 -32.17 -1.93
C ALA A 65 -5.00 -31.16 -0.79
N GLN A 66 -5.04 -31.67 0.47
CA GLN A 66 -5.07 -30.81 1.67
C GLN A 66 -3.78 -30.02 1.82
N GLN A 67 -2.63 -30.65 1.53
CA GLN A 67 -1.35 -29.95 1.55
C GLN A 67 -1.29 -28.85 0.50
N LEU A 68 -1.81 -29.10 -0.69
CA LEU A 68 -1.88 -28.10 -1.74
C LEU A 68 -2.77 -26.92 -1.35
N GLN A 69 -3.93 -27.22 -0.78
CA GLN A 69 -4.86 -26.20 -0.29
C GLN A 69 -4.21 -25.31 0.79
N ALA A 70 -3.53 -25.93 1.77
CA ALA A 70 -2.84 -25.20 2.82
C ALA A 70 -1.71 -24.34 2.25
N GLY A 71 -0.92 -24.87 1.32
CA GLY A 71 0.16 -24.13 0.67
C GLY A 71 -0.35 -22.96 -0.15
N PHE A 72 -1.43 -23.16 -0.88
CA PHE A 72 -2.05 -22.08 -1.66
C PHE A 72 -2.55 -20.96 -0.74
N GLY A 73 -3.24 -21.33 0.35
CA GLY A 73 -3.75 -20.36 1.32
C GLY A 73 -2.61 -19.59 1.99
N HIS A 74 -1.52 -20.26 2.32
CA HIS A 74 -0.35 -19.63 2.93
C HIS A 74 0.28 -18.60 1.99
N LYS A 75 0.46 -18.96 0.71
CA LYS A 75 1.03 -18.05 -0.27
C LYS A 75 0.12 -16.85 -0.53
N ALA A 76 -1.19 -17.06 -0.54
CA ALA A 76 -2.15 -15.97 -0.71
C ALA A 76 -2.06 -14.98 0.47
N ARG A 77 -1.94 -15.48 1.70
CA ARG A 77 -1.75 -14.62 2.88
C ARG A 77 -0.45 -13.85 2.81
N ASP A 78 0.65 -14.50 2.38
CA ASP A 78 1.93 -13.82 2.24
C ASP A 78 1.87 -12.70 1.23
N ALA A 79 1.22 -12.94 0.09
CA ALA A 79 1.03 -11.92 -0.94
C ALA A 79 0.16 -10.77 -0.42
N ALA A 80 -0.90 -11.07 0.32
CA ALA A 80 -1.76 -10.04 0.91
C ALA A 80 -0.99 -9.18 1.92
N THR A 81 -0.11 -9.80 2.71
CA THR A 81 0.74 -9.08 3.66
C THR A 81 1.73 -8.17 2.93
N LEU A 82 2.30 -8.64 1.83
CA LEU A 82 3.21 -7.82 1.02
C LEU A 82 2.49 -6.60 0.45
N LEU A 83 1.22 -6.73 0.08
CA LEU A 83 0.43 -5.62 -0.44
C LEU A 83 0.21 -4.51 0.59
N ASP A 84 0.25 -4.80 1.89
CA ASP A 84 0.20 -3.75 2.92
C ASP A 84 1.31 -2.72 2.70
N HIS A 85 2.50 -3.19 2.34
CA HIS A 85 3.63 -2.31 2.10
C HIS A 85 3.45 -1.47 0.85
N TYR A 86 2.84 -2.04 -0.19
CA TYR A 86 2.55 -1.30 -1.42
C TYR A 86 1.43 -0.28 -1.21
N ILE A 87 0.43 -0.61 -0.39
CA ILE A 87 -0.65 0.31 -0.03
C ILE A 87 -0.08 1.49 0.77
N GLU A 88 0.76 1.18 1.76
CA GLU A 88 1.46 2.23 2.51
C GLU A 88 2.26 3.13 1.58
N ALA A 89 3.03 2.53 0.66
CA ALA A 89 3.86 3.29 -0.28
C ALA A 89 3.01 4.23 -1.14
N ALA A 90 1.83 3.77 -1.59
CA ALA A 90 0.92 4.62 -2.36
C ALA A 90 0.46 5.83 -1.55
N TYR A 91 0.08 5.63 -0.30
CA TYR A 91 -0.31 6.75 0.57
C TYR A 91 0.86 7.66 0.91
N ARG A 92 2.09 7.13 1.03
CA ARG A 92 3.28 7.97 1.23
C ARG A 92 3.59 8.84 0.02
N MET A 93 3.39 8.31 -1.19
CA MET A 93 3.53 9.11 -2.41
C MET A 93 2.46 10.21 -2.45
N LYS A 94 1.23 9.86 -2.12
CA LYS A 94 0.15 10.83 -2.01
C LYS A 94 0.53 11.95 -1.04
N GLU A 95 1.01 11.60 0.14
CA GLU A 95 1.46 12.55 1.14
C GLU A 95 2.52 13.49 0.59
N ALA A 96 3.54 12.95 -0.06
CA ALA A 96 4.65 13.74 -0.60
C ALA A 96 4.17 14.75 -1.65
N PHE A 97 3.28 14.34 -2.55
CA PHE A 97 2.71 15.25 -3.54
C PHE A 97 1.89 16.36 -2.88
N LEU A 98 1.10 16.02 -1.86
CA LEU A 98 0.29 17.02 -1.15
C LEU A 98 1.17 18.02 -0.40
N ILE A 99 2.25 17.57 0.22
CA ILE A 99 3.24 18.47 0.84
C ILE A 99 3.84 19.40 -0.22
N SER A 100 4.20 18.86 -1.38
CA SER A 100 4.76 19.62 -2.49
C SER A 100 3.82 20.73 -2.99
N GLY A 101 2.52 20.52 -2.82
CA GLY A 101 1.49 21.50 -3.19
C GLY A 101 1.09 22.44 -2.05
N GLY A 102 1.68 22.27 -0.87
CA GLY A 102 1.33 23.06 0.31
C GLY A 102 0.01 22.67 0.96
N LEU A 103 -0.52 21.49 0.65
CA LEU A 103 -1.82 20.99 1.11
C LEU A 103 -1.64 20.16 2.38
N MET A 104 -1.29 20.83 3.48
CA MET A 104 -0.81 20.14 4.70
C MET A 104 -1.90 19.34 5.41
N GLU A 105 -3.13 19.81 5.45
CA GLU A 105 -4.24 19.04 6.06
C GLU A 105 -4.49 17.73 5.31
N GLU A 106 -4.52 17.81 3.98
CA GLU A 106 -4.70 16.63 3.15
C GLU A 106 -3.49 15.69 3.28
N ALA A 107 -2.27 16.25 3.38
CA ALA A 107 -1.05 15.46 3.59
C ALA A 107 -1.10 14.70 4.93
N ASP A 108 -1.58 15.35 5.99
CA ASP A 108 -1.72 14.71 7.30
C ASP A 108 -2.71 13.55 7.25
N ALA A 109 -3.81 13.70 6.52
CA ALA A 109 -4.78 12.62 6.33
C ALA A 109 -4.14 11.44 5.57
N ALA A 110 -3.32 11.72 4.56
CA ALA A 110 -2.60 10.68 3.81
C ALA A 110 -1.57 9.96 4.70
N ASN A 111 -0.88 10.70 5.56
CA ASN A 111 0.03 10.09 6.54
C ASN A 111 -0.72 9.14 7.47
N ALA A 112 -1.86 9.55 8.00
CA ALA A 112 -2.68 8.71 8.86
C ALA A 112 -3.14 7.44 8.14
N ALA A 113 -3.52 7.55 6.87
CA ALA A 113 -3.91 6.39 6.06
C ALA A 113 -2.75 5.43 5.86
N ALA A 114 -1.54 5.95 5.61
CA ALA A 114 -0.34 5.13 5.45
C ALA A 114 -0.02 4.34 6.73
N VAL A 115 -0.12 4.97 7.88
CA VAL A 115 0.11 4.32 9.17
C VAL A 115 -0.91 3.21 9.39
N ARG A 116 -2.19 3.47 9.14
CA ARG A 116 -3.27 2.48 9.31
C ARG A 116 -3.09 1.28 8.38
N ALA A 117 -2.55 1.48 7.19
CA ALA A 117 -2.39 0.40 6.22
C ALA A 117 -1.48 -0.72 6.75
N ILE A 118 -0.51 -0.39 7.59
CA ILE A 118 0.38 -1.37 8.21
C ILE A 118 -0.20 -1.90 9.52
N GLU A 119 -0.76 -1.03 10.35
CA GLU A 119 -1.25 -1.40 11.67
C GLU A 119 -2.38 -2.44 11.63
N THR A 120 -3.24 -2.37 10.63
CA THR A 120 -4.41 -3.26 10.55
C THR A 120 -4.05 -4.73 10.37
N ARG A 121 -2.81 -5.05 9.99
CA ARG A 121 -2.42 -6.43 9.72
C ARG A 121 -1.32 -6.94 10.64
N VAL A 122 -0.93 -6.16 11.63
CA VAL A 122 0.07 -6.60 12.60
C VAL A 122 -0.53 -7.74 13.45
N PRO A 123 0.10 -8.91 13.53
CA PRO A 123 -0.38 -10.00 14.38
C PRO A 123 -0.39 -9.56 15.85
N ARG A 124 -1.47 -9.87 16.52
CA ARG A 124 -1.62 -9.57 17.95
C ARG A 124 -1.26 -10.76 18.81
#